data_12b4bef310ee9936ae058eaa82075973
#
_entry.id   12b4bef310ee9936ae058eaa82075973
#
_cell.length_a   1.000
_cell.length_b   1.000
_cell.length_c   1.000
_cell.angle_alpha   90.00
_cell.angle_beta   90.00
_cell.angle_gamma   90.00
#
_symmetry.space_group_name_H-M   'P 1'
#
loop_
_entity.id
_entity.type
_entity.pdbx_description
1 polymer ?
#
loop_
_entity_poly.entity_id
_entity_poly.type
_entity_poly.pdbx_seq_one_letter_code
_entity_poly.pdbx_strand_id
1 'polypeptide(L)'
;MSKRRNCANPDFWIVRENNVGEYSEIGGRMFQKTDEEFAVQQSIFTRRGVDRIMRYAFELAKTRNSKHVTSATKSNGIMHTMPFWDERFDEISKEYPDVQTEKYHIDILTAQFVRNPDWFDVVVGSNLFGDILSDLGPAITGTIGIAPSANINPEREFPPCFSQFMDLHQI
;
A
#
# COMPACT_ATOMS: atom_id res chain seq x y z
N MET A 1 27.23 -21.22 -9.51
CA MET A 1 26.96 -21.25 -8.06
C MET A 1 26.63 -19.84 -7.62
N SER A 2 25.35 -19.51 -7.51
CA SER A 2 24.87 -18.21 -7.03
C SER A 2 25.13 -18.15 -5.52
N LYS A 3 25.92 -17.17 -5.07
CA LYS A 3 26.05 -16.86 -3.65
C LYS A 3 24.65 -16.52 -3.15
N ARG A 4 24.08 -17.36 -2.28
CA ARG A 4 22.94 -16.96 -1.44
C ARG A 4 23.40 -15.70 -0.71
N ARG A 5 22.84 -14.55 -1.04
CA ARG A 5 22.97 -13.35 -0.22
C ARG A 5 22.42 -13.75 1.16
N ASN A 6 23.19 -13.52 2.21
CA ASN A 6 22.64 -13.50 3.56
C ASN A 6 21.61 -12.37 3.54
N CYS A 7 20.37 -12.71 3.26
CA CYS A 7 19.26 -11.79 3.46
C CYS A 7 19.19 -11.61 4.97
N ALA A 8 19.62 -10.46 5.46
CA ALA A 8 19.11 -9.96 6.73
C ALA A 8 17.59 -10.11 6.67
N ASN A 9 16.98 -10.55 7.76
CA ASN A 9 15.53 -10.80 7.79
C ASN A 9 14.83 -9.45 7.53
N PRO A 10 14.25 -9.20 6.35
CA PRO A 10 13.71 -7.88 6.04
C PRO A 10 12.56 -7.57 7.00
N ASP A 11 12.62 -6.41 7.63
CA ASP A 11 11.65 -5.94 8.61
C ASP A 11 11.02 -4.64 8.10
N PHE A 12 9.89 -4.75 7.41
CA PHE A 12 9.13 -3.62 6.89
C PHE A 12 7.64 -3.75 7.19
N TRP A 13 6.96 -2.62 7.14
CA TRP A 13 5.52 -2.52 7.35
C TRP A 13 4.82 -2.05 6.09
N ILE A 14 3.68 -2.65 5.78
CA ILE A 14 2.80 -2.21 4.71
C ILE A 14 1.57 -1.58 5.34
N VAL A 15 1.37 -0.30 5.06
CA VAL A 15 0.26 0.51 5.56
C VAL A 15 -0.72 0.73 4.40
N ARG A 16 -1.86 0.03 4.46
CA ARG A 16 -2.87 -0.01 3.42
C ARG A 16 -4.08 0.85 3.77
N GLU A 17 -4.51 1.73 2.86
CA GLU A 17 -5.83 2.34 2.96
C GLU A 17 -6.91 1.28 2.70
N ASN A 18 -7.88 1.17 3.59
CA ASN A 18 -8.87 0.08 3.53
C ASN A 18 -10.32 0.56 3.35
N ASN A 19 -10.58 1.88 3.37
CA ASN A 19 -11.94 2.41 3.28
C ASN A 19 -12.25 3.07 1.94
N VAL A 20 -11.26 3.70 1.32
CA VAL A 20 -11.40 4.42 0.05
C VAL A 20 -10.38 3.88 -0.95
N GLY A 21 -10.51 4.25 -2.21
CA GLY A 21 -9.57 3.87 -3.25
C GLY A 21 -10.23 3.18 -4.43
N GLU A 22 -9.57 2.16 -4.92
CA GLU A 22 -9.94 1.46 -6.16
C GLU A 22 -11.10 0.48 -5.97
N TYR A 23 -11.28 -0.06 -4.78
CA TYR A 23 -12.38 -0.97 -4.46
C TYR A 23 -13.64 -0.17 -4.10
N SER A 24 -14.33 0.30 -5.13
CA SER A 24 -15.62 0.97 -5.01
C SER A 24 -16.70 0.20 -5.76
N GLU A 25 -17.94 0.38 -5.37
CA GLU A 25 -19.09 -0.19 -6.09
C GLU A 25 -19.66 0.80 -7.13
N ILE A 26 -18.93 1.88 -7.43
CA ILE A 26 -19.35 2.88 -8.40
C ILE A 26 -18.87 2.49 -9.77
N GLY A 27 -19.81 2.13 -10.64
CA GLY A 27 -19.51 1.70 -12.00
C GLY A 27 -20.69 0.97 -12.63
N GLY A 28 -20.42 0.26 -13.70
CA GLY A 28 -21.44 -0.52 -14.39
C GLY A 28 -20.96 -1.11 -15.71
N ARG A 29 -21.83 -1.85 -16.34
CA ARG A 29 -21.60 -2.43 -17.66
C ARG A 29 -22.73 -2.01 -18.61
N MET A 30 -22.35 -1.63 -19.83
CA MET A 30 -23.28 -1.20 -20.89
C MET A 30 -23.18 -2.15 -22.08
N PHE A 31 -24.24 -2.25 -22.85
CA PHE A 31 -24.37 -3.05 -24.07
C PHE A 31 -23.95 -4.52 -23.90
N GLN A 32 -24.31 -5.09 -22.76
CA GLN A 32 -23.91 -6.46 -22.39
C GLN A 32 -24.26 -7.48 -23.48
N LYS A 33 -23.33 -8.42 -23.73
CA LYS A 33 -23.43 -9.51 -24.71
C LYS A 33 -23.46 -9.03 -26.19
N THR A 34 -22.94 -7.84 -26.44
CA THR A 34 -22.68 -7.32 -27.79
C THR A 34 -21.21 -6.98 -27.96
N ASP A 35 -20.75 -6.77 -29.19
CA ASP A 35 -19.39 -6.34 -29.48
C ASP A 35 -19.07 -4.91 -28.97
N GLU A 36 -20.13 -4.14 -28.65
CA GLU A 36 -20.05 -2.79 -28.09
C GLU A 36 -19.98 -2.78 -26.54
N GLU A 37 -19.93 -3.95 -25.92
CA GLU A 37 -19.93 -4.05 -24.46
C GLU A 37 -18.71 -3.35 -23.83
N PHE A 38 -18.96 -2.55 -22.81
CA PHE A 38 -17.91 -1.98 -21.99
C PHE A 38 -18.27 -1.98 -20.51
N ALA A 39 -17.27 -1.97 -19.66
CA ALA A 39 -17.39 -1.86 -18.22
C ALA A 39 -16.65 -0.61 -17.70
N VAL A 40 -17.24 0.04 -16.72
CA VAL A 40 -16.65 1.19 -16.02
C VAL A 40 -16.62 0.89 -14.53
N GLN A 41 -15.50 1.19 -13.89
CA GLN A 41 -15.37 1.23 -12.44
C GLN A 41 -14.63 2.49 -12.05
N GLN A 42 -15.12 3.19 -11.02
CA GLN A 42 -14.51 4.41 -10.53
C GLN A 42 -13.70 4.15 -9.26
N SER A 43 -12.56 4.81 -9.13
CA SER A 43 -11.79 4.87 -7.90
C SER A 43 -12.12 6.15 -7.14
N ILE A 44 -12.36 6.05 -5.85
CA ILE A 44 -12.74 7.18 -5.02
C ILE A 44 -11.67 7.42 -3.95
N PHE A 45 -11.00 8.56 -4.03
CA PHE A 45 -10.00 8.99 -3.06
C PHE A 45 -10.51 10.26 -2.36
N THR A 46 -10.72 10.17 -1.07
CA THR A 46 -11.11 11.33 -0.27
C THR A 46 -9.89 11.92 0.44
N ARG A 47 -9.84 13.24 0.57
CA ARG A 47 -8.76 13.89 1.31
C ARG A 47 -8.63 13.36 2.74
N ARG A 48 -9.76 13.18 3.41
CA ARG A 48 -9.78 12.65 4.79
C ARG A 48 -9.15 11.25 4.86
N GLY A 49 -9.51 10.34 3.95
CA GLY A 49 -8.98 8.98 3.92
C GLY A 49 -7.48 8.96 3.60
N VAL A 50 -7.08 9.67 2.55
CA VAL A 50 -5.67 9.75 2.14
C VAL A 50 -4.81 10.40 3.22
N ASP A 51 -5.23 11.53 3.76
CA ASP A 51 -4.47 12.22 4.82
C ASP A 51 -4.33 11.36 6.08
N ARG A 52 -5.37 10.63 6.46
CA ARG A 52 -5.37 9.73 7.62
C ARG A 52 -4.31 8.63 7.47
N ILE A 53 -4.33 7.92 6.36
CA ILE A 53 -3.40 6.82 6.14
C ILE A 53 -1.95 7.30 6.00
N MET A 54 -1.73 8.44 5.36
CA MET A 54 -0.41 9.05 5.25
C MET A 54 0.14 9.40 6.64
N ARG A 55 -0.63 10.13 7.47
CA ARG A 55 -0.19 10.46 8.83
C ARG A 55 0.10 9.22 9.66
N TYR A 56 -0.73 8.19 9.56
CA TYR A 56 -0.47 6.94 10.25
C TYR A 56 0.88 6.33 9.84
N ALA A 57 1.19 6.29 8.53
CA ALA A 57 2.45 5.78 8.03
C ALA A 57 3.66 6.59 8.54
N PHE A 58 3.56 7.91 8.56
CA PHE A 58 4.61 8.79 9.08
C PHE A 58 4.80 8.63 10.61
N GLU A 59 3.71 8.57 11.38
CA GLU A 59 3.80 8.33 12.82
C GLU A 59 4.39 6.96 13.14
N LEU A 60 4.04 5.93 12.37
CA LEU A 60 4.65 4.62 12.50
C LEU A 60 6.16 4.68 12.21
N ALA A 61 6.57 5.34 11.14
CA ALA A 61 7.98 5.47 10.76
C ALA A 61 8.80 6.20 11.84
N LYS A 62 8.24 7.18 12.54
CA LYS A 62 8.93 7.84 13.67
C LYS A 62 9.30 6.89 14.79
N THR A 63 8.55 5.81 14.97
CA THR A 63 8.84 4.80 16.01
C THR A 63 9.91 3.81 15.59
N ARG A 64 10.30 3.81 14.32
CA ARG A 64 11.27 2.88 13.75
C ARG A 64 12.67 3.51 13.61
N ASN A 65 13.68 2.66 13.56
CA ASN A 65 15.06 3.12 13.51
C ASN A 65 15.42 3.80 12.19
N SER A 66 14.90 3.29 11.07
CA SER A 66 15.21 3.80 9.72
C SER A 66 14.49 5.11 9.40
N LYS A 67 13.35 5.35 10.03
CA LYS A 67 12.53 6.55 9.81
C LYS A 67 12.31 6.85 8.33
N HIS A 68 11.89 5.86 7.57
CA HIS A 68 11.74 5.95 6.13
C HIS A 68 10.33 5.56 5.70
N VAL A 69 9.68 6.39 4.88
CA VAL A 69 8.37 6.12 4.30
C VAL A 69 8.48 6.10 2.78
N THR A 70 8.06 4.99 2.20
CA THR A 70 7.93 4.82 0.75
C THR A 70 6.47 4.86 0.36
N SER A 71 6.10 5.75 -0.57
CA SER A 71 4.74 5.81 -1.13
C SER A 71 4.64 5.01 -2.42
N ALA A 72 3.67 4.10 -2.47
CA ALA A 72 3.30 3.40 -3.68
C ALA A 72 2.33 4.26 -4.51
N THR A 73 2.69 4.55 -5.76
CA THR A 73 1.90 5.39 -6.66
C THR A 73 1.84 4.83 -8.08
N LYS A 74 1.02 5.41 -8.94
CA LYS A 74 0.98 5.17 -10.39
C LYS A 74 0.55 6.43 -11.14
N SER A 75 1.02 7.58 -10.72
CA SER A 75 0.63 8.89 -11.26
C SER A 75 0.97 9.09 -12.73
N ASN A 76 1.87 8.28 -13.29
CA ASN A 76 2.16 8.27 -14.73
C ASN A 76 1.12 7.53 -15.60
N GLY A 77 0.12 6.89 -15.00
CA GLY A 77 -0.91 6.11 -15.71
C GLY A 77 -2.32 6.34 -15.20
N ILE A 78 -2.49 6.62 -13.91
CA ILE A 78 -3.78 6.91 -13.28
C ILE A 78 -3.87 8.42 -13.03
N MET A 79 -4.39 9.13 -14.02
CA MET A 79 -4.18 10.57 -14.22
C MET A 79 -4.87 11.51 -13.21
N HIS A 80 -5.80 11.05 -12.40
CA HIS A 80 -6.53 11.92 -11.47
C HIS A 80 -6.28 11.56 -10.02
N THR A 81 -6.49 10.30 -9.67
CA THR A 81 -6.42 9.87 -8.26
C THR A 81 -4.99 9.73 -7.76
N MET A 82 -4.05 9.27 -8.60
CA MET A 82 -2.67 9.09 -8.14
C MET A 82 -1.86 10.38 -8.08
N PRO A 83 -2.01 11.38 -8.97
CA PRO A 83 -1.45 12.72 -8.72
C PRO A 83 -1.99 13.34 -7.44
N PHE A 84 -3.30 13.20 -7.15
CA PHE A 84 -3.88 13.65 -5.88
C PHE A 84 -3.24 12.92 -4.67
N TRP A 85 -3.02 11.60 -4.76
CA TRP A 85 -2.30 10.82 -3.76
C TRP A 85 -0.88 11.36 -3.53
N ASP A 86 -0.14 11.61 -4.61
CA ASP A 86 1.23 12.14 -4.56
C ASP A 86 1.28 13.55 -3.94
N GLU A 87 0.34 14.43 -4.30
CA GLU A 87 0.21 15.77 -3.72
C GLU A 87 -0.03 15.70 -2.21
N ARG A 88 -0.92 14.80 -1.75
CA ARG A 88 -1.18 14.63 -0.32
C ARG A 88 0.05 14.09 0.41
N PHE A 89 0.76 13.14 -0.19
CA PHE A 89 2.00 12.63 0.38
C PHE A 89 3.05 13.74 0.55
N ASP A 90 3.26 14.54 -0.50
CA ASP A 90 4.23 15.65 -0.47
C ASP A 90 3.83 16.74 0.54
N GLU A 91 2.54 17.02 0.69
CA GLU A 91 2.07 17.99 1.68
C GLU A 91 2.29 17.50 3.12
N ILE A 92 1.90 16.27 3.40
CA ILE A 92 2.01 15.70 4.74
C ILE A 92 3.47 15.45 5.13
N SER A 93 4.33 15.08 4.19
CA SER A 93 5.76 14.87 4.46
C SER A 93 6.44 16.10 5.08
N LYS A 94 5.97 17.30 4.76
CA LYS A 94 6.49 18.57 5.33
C LYS A 94 6.24 18.69 6.83
N GLU A 95 5.22 17.98 7.34
CA GLU A 95 4.91 17.92 8.79
C GLU A 95 5.92 17.00 9.54
N TYR A 96 6.72 16.19 8.80
CA TYR A 96 7.62 15.17 9.33
C TYR A 96 9.06 15.31 8.80
N PRO A 97 9.76 16.41 9.09
CA PRO A 97 11.08 16.70 8.48
C PRO A 97 12.18 15.69 8.85
N ASP A 98 12.00 14.93 9.92
CA ASP A 98 12.94 13.91 10.38
C ASP A 98 12.73 12.53 9.74
N VAL A 99 11.72 12.38 8.87
CA VAL A 99 11.39 11.14 8.17
C VAL A 99 11.83 11.23 6.72
N GLN A 100 12.63 10.28 6.27
CA GLN A 100 13.03 10.17 4.87
C GLN A 100 11.84 9.68 4.03
N THR A 101 11.72 10.20 2.82
CA THR A 101 10.60 9.87 1.93
C THR A 101 11.04 9.50 0.53
N GLU A 102 10.40 8.49 -0.03
CA GLU A 102 10.53 8.10 -1.44
C GLU A 102 9.17 7.78 -2.05
N LYS A 103 9.08 7.91 -3.36
CA LYS A 103 7.89 7.51 -4.14
C LYS A 103 8.32 6.58 -5.27
N TYR A 104 7.64 5.46 -5.40
CA TYR A 104 7.84 4.54 -6.53
C TYR A 104 6.51 4.24 -7.22
N HIS A 105 6.52 4.19 -8.54
CA HIS A 105 5.42 3.59 -9.27
C HIS A 105 5.33 2.10 -8.91
N ILE A 106 4.10 1.59 -8.78
CA ILE A 106 3.83 0.24 -8.24
C ILE A 106 4.58 -0.87 -9.00
N ASP A 107 4.72 -0.76 -10.31
CA ASP A 107 5.43 -1.71 -11.16
C ASP A 107 6.92 -1.81 -10.80
N ILE A 108 7.60 -0.69 -10.64
CA ILE A 108 9.02 -0.71 -10.23
C ILE A 108 9.16 -1.02 -8.74
N LEU A 109 8.19 -0.61 -7.91
CA LEU A 109 8.18 -0.91 -6.48
C LEU A 109 8.16 -2.42 -6.24
N THR A 110 7.26 -3.16 -6.91
CA THR A 110 7.19 -4.62 -6.80
C THR A 110 8.49 -5.29 -7.23
N ALA A 111 9.14 -4.79 -8.28
CA ALA A 111 10.45 -5.29 -8.71
C ALA A 111 11.54 -5.04 -7.66
N GLN A 112 11.52 -3.87 -7.01
CA GLN A 112 12.48 -3.54 -5.94
C GLN A 112 12.22 -4.35 -4.67
N PHE A 113 10.97 -4.64 -4.33
CA PHE A 113 10.63 -5.53 -3.22
C PHE A 113 11.32 -6.89 -3.37
N VAL A 114 11.30 -7.46 -4.58
CA VAL A 114 11.97 -8.75 -4.86
C VAL A 114 13.50 -8.63 -4.84
N ARG A 115 14.03 -7.53 -5.37
CA ARG A 115 15.49 -7.36 -5.54
C ARG A 115 16.19 -6.88 -4.28
N ASN A 116 15.58 -5.97 -3.56
CA ASN A 116 16.17 -5.21 -2.47
C ASN A 116 15.15 -4.99 -1.33
N PRO A 117 14.61 -6.05 -0.73
CA PRO A 117 13.60 -5.92 0.32
C PRO A 117 14.07 -5.11 1.53
N ASP A 118 15.38 -5.11 1.80
CA ASP A 118 16.00 -4.38 2.91
C ASP A 118 16.00 -2.84 2.74
N TRP A 119 15.58 -2.33 1.57
CA TRP A 119 15.48 -0.89 1.33
C TRP A 119 14.25 -0.27 1.99
N PHE A 120 13.25 -1.09 2.30
CA PHE A 120 11.95 -0.63 2.77
C PHE A 120 11.83 -0.71 4.28
N ASP A 121 11.15 0.28 4.85
CA ASP A 121 10.85 0.36 6.28
C ASP A 121 9.34 0.45 6.50
N VAL A 122 8.72 1.56 6.12
CA VAL A 122 7.26 1.71 6.08
C VAL A 122 6.85 2.02 4.64
N VAL A 123 5.95 1.21 4.09
CA VAL A 123 5.42 1.40 2.74
C VAL A 123 3.94 1.73 2.83
N VAL A 124 3.54 2.88 2.33
CA VAL A 124 2.14 3.29 2.29
C VAL A 124 1.57 3.12 0.90
N GLY A 125 0.40 2.50 0.79
CA GLY A 125 -0.29 2.26 -0.46
C GLY A 125 -1.79 2.49 -0.38
N SER A 126 -2.37 2.79 -1.55
CA SER A 126 -3.83 2.80 -1.74
C SER A 126 -4.42 1.41 -1.44
N ASN A 127 -5.73 1.30 -1.49
CA ASN A 127 -6.40 0.03 -1.23
C ASN A 127 -5.88 -1.10 -2.13
N LEU A 128 -5.82 -0.89 -3.44
CA LEU A 128 -5.31 -1.88 -4.38
C LEU A 128 -3.80 -2.12 -4.24
N PHE A 129 -3.02 -1.04 -4.15
CA PHE A 129 -1.56 -1.20 -4.07
C PHE A 129 -1.11 -1.79 -2.74
N GLY A 130 -1.78 -1.43 -1.66
CA GLY A 130 -1.55 -2.03 -0.36
C GLY A 130 -1.90 -3.51 -0.34
N ASP A 131 -2.97 -3.91 -1.03
CA ASP A 131 -3.37 -5.31 -1.20
C ASP A 131 -2.27 -6.13 -1.89
N ILE A 132 -1.85 -5.68 -3.06
CA ILE A 132 -0.77 -6.34 -3.83
C ILE A 132 0.51 -6.48 -2.99
N LEU A 133 0.90 -5.41 -2.29
CA LEU A 133 2.14 -5.40 -1.53
C LEU A 133 2.06 -6.25 -0.27
N SER A 134 0.88 -6.32 0.37
CA SER A 134 0.68 -7.14 1.57
C SER A 134 0.77 -8.64 1.29
N ASP A 135 0.53 -9.08 0.06
CA ASP A 135 0.77 -10.46 -0.38
C ASP A 135 2.21 -10.68 -0.81
N LEU A 136 2.77 -9.72 -1.55
CA LEU A 136 4.15 -9.80 -2.05
C LEU A 136 5.17 -9.81 -0.91
N GLY A 137 4.96 -9.02 0.14
CA GLY A 137 5.85 -8.94 1.29
C GLY A 137 6.08 -10.30 1.96
N PRO A 138 5.03 -10.96 2.47
CA PRO A 138 5.13 -12.31 3.03
C PRO A 138 5.69 -13.35 2.07
N ALA A 139 5.40 -13.25 0.77
CA ALA A 139 5.96 -14.14 -0.25
C ALA A 139 7.48 -14.05 -0.32
N ILE A 140 8.03 -12.85 -0.22
CA ILE A 140 9.48 -12.61 -0.30
C ILE A 140 10.18 -13.04 0.99
N THR A 141 9.56 -12.77 2.13
CA THR A 141 10.12 -13.09 3.46
C THR A 141 9.91 -14.55 3.87
N GLY A 142 9.11 -15.30 3.11
CA GLY A 142 8.75 -16.67 3.46
C GLY A 142 7.79 -16.77 4.65
N THR A 143 7.03 -15.71 4.91
CA THR A 143 6.11 -15.61 6.06
C THR A 143 4.63 -15.72 5.66
N ILE A 144 4.33 -16.20 4.46
CA ILE A 144 2.96 -16.48 4.03
C ILE A 144 2.27 -17.37 5.07
N GLY A 145 1.09 -16.96 5.52
CA GLY A 145 0.29 -17.66 6.53
C GLY A 145 0.67 -17.40 7.99
N ILE A 146 1.77 -16.68 8.24
CA ILE A 146 2.20 -16.29 9.60
C ILE A 146 2.47 -14.80 9.77
N ALA A 147 2.48 -14.02 8.68
CA ALA A 147 2.63 -12.57 8.75
C ALA A 147 1.44 -11.96 9.52
N PRO A 148 1.68 -11.16 10.56
CA PRO A 148 0.61 -10.52 11.29
C PRO A 148 -0.03 -9.42 10.44
N SER A 149 -1.36 -9.33 10.45
CA SER A 149 -2.10 -8.22 9.87
C SER A 149 -3.12 -7.67 10.86
N ALA A 150 -3.46 -6.40 10.72
CA ALA A 150 -4.45 -5.76 11.56
C ALA A 150 -5.21 -4.65 10.82
N ASN A 151 -6.53 -4.61 11.02
CA ASN A 151 -7.31 -3.43 10.71
C ASN A 151 -7.34 -2.52 11.95
N ILE A 152 -6.75 -1.34 11.82
CA ILE A 152 -6.57 -0.40 12.92
C ILE A 152 -7.41 0.85 12.67
N ASN A 153 -8.14 1.28 13.70
CA ASN A 153 -8.74 2.60 13.76
C ASN A 153 -7.80 3.53 14.54
N PRO A 154 -7.06 4.43 13.86
CA PRO A 154 -6.12 5.33 14.53
C PRO A 154 -6.79 6.25 15.57
N GLU A 155 -8.03 6.64 15.34
CA GLU A 155 -8.83 7.48 16.24
C GLU A 155 -9.29 6.72 17.50
N ARG A 156 -9.13 5.38 17.52
CA ARG A 156 -9.51 4.49 18.64
C ARG A 156 -11.00 4.54 19.02
N GLU A 157 -11.86 4.95 18.10
CA GLU A 157 -13.32 4.93 18.30
C GLU A 157 -13.87 3.49 18.32
N PHE A 158 -13.16 2.56 17.66
CA PHE A 158 -13.49 1.14 17.60
C PHE A 158 -12.25 0.30 17.92
N PRO A 159 -12.43 -0.91 18.49
CA PRO A 159 -11.31 -1.81 18.75
C PRO A 159 -10.64 -2.26 17.45
N PRO A 160 -9.32 -2.46 17.45
CA PRO A 160 -8.61 -3.03 16.31
C PRO A 160 -9.01 -4.49 16.09
N CYS A 161 -9.05 -4.90 14.83
CA CYS A 161 -9.22 -6.29 14.46
C CYS A 161 -7.86 -6.85 13.99
N PHE A 162 -7.40 -7.90 14.63
CA PHE A 162 -6.17 -8.59 14.26
C PHE A 162 -6.50 -9.90 13.55
N SER A 163 -5.79 -10.17 12.47
CA SER A 163 -5.87 -11.45 11.76
C SER A 163 -4.47 -11.94 11.39
N GLN A 164 -4.32 -13.25 11.28
CA GLN A 164 -3.19 -13.83 10.57
C GLN A 164 -3.58 -13.93 9.09
N PHE A 165 -2.63 -13.69 8.20
CA PHE A 165 -2.86 -13.81 6.77
C PHE A 165 -3.09 -15.30 6.44
N MET A 166 -4.35 -15.72 6.39
CA MET A 166 -4.78 -17.06 6.02
C MET A 166 -5.89 -16.96 4.96
N ASP A 167 -5.60 -16.45 3.79
CA ASP A 167 -6.49 -16.59 2.64
C ASP A 167 -5.75 -17.13 1.41
N LEU A 168 -5.37 -18.43 1.50
CA LEU A 168 -4.97 -19.21 0.33
C LEU A 168 -6.15 -19.98 -0.29
N HIS A 169 -7.40 -19.63 0.04
CA HIS A 169 -8.57 -20.42 -0.37
C HIS A 169 -9.60 -19.64 -1.21
N GLN A 170 -9.20 -18.63 -1.96
CA GLN A 170 -10.08 -18.06 -3.00
C GLN A 170 -9.31 -17.87 -4.31
N ILE A 171 -8.93 -18.96 -4.93
CA ILE A 171 -8.72 -19.08 -6.37
C ILE A 171 -9.59 -20.20 -6.89
#